data_55b6353d78db66f8378520fe9cd208c4
#
_entry.id   55b6353d78db66f8378520fe9cd208c4
#
_cell.length_a   1.000
_cell.length_b   1.000
_cell.length_c   1.000
_cell.angle_alpha   90.00
_cell.angle_beta   90.00
_cell.angle_gamma   90.00
#
_symmetry.space_group_name_H-M   'P 1'
#
loop_
_entity.id
_entity.type
_entity.pdbx_description
1 polymer ?
#
loop_
_entity_poly.entity_id
_entity_poly.type
_entity_poly.pdbx_seq_one_letter_code
_entity_poly.pdbx_strand_id
1 'polypeptide(L)'
;MTKHHAPKSDTAEPPTTRPSRRTVVAALGVGSVAGGLVAAGGPAQARAGSDRVPDGFRPGGEFDRHLAQLAEQDAFSGTVLVTRRDRTVLARAHGMADKARGVPNGPDTLFALGSITKLFTATAVHQLAERGEVSYGASLGTYLSGFRPEVAESVTVHQLLTHTSGLGRPAINPPRPPGQDQWTTLDEMFAGTAAFIRTLPLRFTPGSGNDYSNDGYHVLGEIVARVSGQSYHDYVREHVFARAGMSTAFFPTPAEWRADRRLAHPYDKLGGAEWTDVIGMFDGGILAGPAGGAFATAADVARFASAFQRDALHSAAHTHLAASPKWPLGPDFFEGYGPSTRYVDGRRINGHNGGARGVSTNLDWFPGSGWTAVVLGNYGDSALPVTRKARQLILASD
;
A
#
# COMPACT_ATOMS: atom_id res chain seq x y z
N MET A 1 66.86 6.46 29.57
CA MET A 1 66.67 6.00 30.96
C MET A 1 65.15 6.01 31.14
N THR A 2 64.37 5.02 31.30
CA THR A 2 64.51 3.66 31.82
C THR A 2 63.47 2.78 31.11
N LYS A 3 63.89 1.59 30.70
CA LYS A 3 63.04 0.51 30.17
C LYS A 3 62.21 -0.08 31.31
N HIS A 4 60.94 -0.44 31.04
CA HIS A 4 60.30 -1.54 31.77
C HIS A 4 59.57 -2.45 30.81
N HIS A 5 59.84 -3.73 31.02
CA HIS A 5 59.49 -4.96 30.33
C HIS A 5 58.02 -5.33 30.50
N ALA A 6 57.52 -6.05 29.50
CA ALA A 6 56.31 -6.86 29.53
C ALA A 6 56.46 -8.14 30.40
N PRO A 7 55.39 -8.81 30.70
CA PRO A 7 55.41 -10.26 30.51
C PRO A 7 54.26 -10.78 29.60
N LYS A 8 54.65 -11.81 28.82
CA LYS A 8 53.80 -12.69 28.06
C LYS A 8 52.98 -13.59 29.01
N SER A 9 51.73 -13.83 28.70
CA SER A 9 51.02 -14.99 29.19
C SER A 9 50.42 -15.79 28.01
N ASP A 10 50.92 -17.02 27.87
CA ASP A 10 50.37 -18.11 27.06
C ASP A 10 48.97 -18.48 27.57
N THR A 11 48.02 -18.61 26.67
CA THR A 11 46.87 -19.49 26.91
C THR A 11 46.50 -20.20 25.59
N ALA A 12 46.50 -21.52 25.71
CA ALA A 12 46.31 -22.52 24.66
C ALA A 12 44.88 -22.53 24.07
N GLU A 13 44.81 -22.76 22.78
CA GLU A 13 43.57 -23.11 22.05
C GLU A 13 43.07 -24.52 22.42
N PRO A 14 41.76 -24.75 22.56
CA PRO A 14 41.21 -26.12 22.57
C PRO A 14 40.88 -26.61 21.17
N PRO A 15 40.95 -27.94 20.93
CA PRO A 15 40.89 -28.52 19.61
C PRO A 15 39.45 -28.58 19.03
N THR A 16 39.37 -28.30 17.74
CA THR A 16 38.16 -28.44 16.90
C THR A 16 37.89 -29.93 16.61
N THR A 17 36.79 -30.47 17.08
CA THR A 17 36.26 -31.77 16.64
C THR A 17 35.14 -31.60 15.62
N ARG A 18 35.36 -32.06 14.38
CA ARG A 18 34.36 -32.25 13.35
C ARG A 18 33.53 -33.49 13.64
N PRO A 19 32.19 -33.49 13.57
CA PRO A 19 31.41 -34.72 13.56
C PRO A 19 31.31 -35.32 12.16
N SER A 20 31.60 -36.62 12.08
CA SER A 20 31.50 -37.46 10.89
C SER A 20 30.03 -37.79 10.53
N ARG A 21 29.77 -37.89 9.24
CA ARG A 21 28.52 -38.45 8.68
C ARG A 21 28.39 -39.93 9.09
N ARG A 22 27.29 -40.30 9.75
CA ARG A 22 26.85 -41.69 9.87
C ARG A 22 25.43 -41.84 9.37
N THR A 23 25.26 -42.61 8.35
CA THR A 23 24.07 -43.15 7.75
C THR A 23 23.27 -43.93 8.80
N VAL A 24 21.98 -43.62 8.97
CA VAL A 24 21.07 -44.47 9.74
C VAL A 24 20.10 -45.13 8.77
N VAL A 25 20.20 -46.43 8.68
CA VAL A 25 19.27 -47.32 7.98
C VAL A 25 18.14 -47.63 8.98
N ALA A 26 16.90 -47.33 8.62
CA ALA A 26 15.71 -47.68 9.41
C ALA A 26 15.24 -49.10 9.03
N ALA A 27 15.13 -49.97 10.03
CA ALA A 27 14.52 -51.28 9.92
C ALA A 27 12.99 -51.17 10.12
N LEU A 28 12.25 -51.81 9.21
CA LEU A 28 10.82 -52.04 9.28
C LEU A 28 10.50 -53.12 10.33
N GLY A 29 9.75 -52.75 11.34
CA GLY A 29 9.14 -53.72 12.30
C GLY A 29 7.63 -53.76 12.09
N VAL A 30 7.11 -54.90 11.70
CA VAL A 30 5.68 -55.22 11.64
C VAL A 30 5.22 -55.60 13.05
N GLY A 31 4.27 -54.84 13.57
CA GLY A 31 3.59 -55.16 14.85
C GLY A 31 2.09 -54.91 14.71
N SER A 32 1.35 -56.03 14.64
CA SER A 32 -0.12 -56.04 14.71
C SER A 32 -0.60 -55.82 16.14
N VAL A 33 -1.43 -54.84 16.43
CA VAL A 33 -2.21 -54.75 17.65
C VAL A 33 -3.61 -54.22 17.34
N ALA A 34 -4.55 -54.87 18.00
CA ALA A 34 -5.99 -54.83 17.89
C ALA A 34 -6.66 -53.48 18.18
N GLY A 35 -7.79 -53.31 17.53
CA GLY A 35 -8.98 -52.55 17.74
C GLY A 35 -9.05 -51.55 18.91
N GLY A 36 -9.06 -50.25 18.54
CA GLY A 36 -9.67 -49.20 19.30
C GLY A 36 -10.50 -48.34 18.36
N LEU A 37 -11.81 -48.32 18.56
CA LEU A 37 -12.72 -47.41 17.86
C LEU A 37 -12.31 -45.96 18.16
N VAL A 38 -11.58 -45.33 17.25
CA VAL A 38 -11.46 -43.87 17.22
C VAL A 38 -12.68 -43.36 16.49
N ALA A 39 -13.55 -42.67 17.21
CA ALA A 39 -14.65 -41.93 16.64
C ALA A 39 -14.08 -41.02 15.53
N ALA A 40 -14.48 -41.27 14.28
CA ALA A 40 -14.20 -40.41 13.17
C ALA A 40 -14.78 -39.01 13.47
N GLY A 41 -13.92 -38.07 13.84
CA GLY A 41 -14.24 -36.66 13.80
C GLY A 41 -14.63 -36.34 12.35
N GLY A 42 -15.92 -36.11 12.13
CA GLY A 42 -16.41 -35.66 10.83
C GLY A 42 -15.64 -34.37 10.42
N PRO A 43 -15.53 -34.12 9.10
CA PRO A 43 -14.89 -32.90 8.64
C PRO A 43 -15.52 -31.72 9.35
N ALA A 44 -14.69 -30.86 9.97
CA ALA A 44 -15.14 -29.62 10.55
C ALA A 44 -15.91 -28.89 9.43
N GLN A 45 -17.24 -28.88 9.54
CA GLN A 45 -18.07 -28.09 8.66
C GLN A 45 -17.63 -26.65 8.88
N ALA A 46 -16.90 -26.10 7.91
CA ALA A 46 -16.72 -24.66 7.81
C ALA A 46 -18.12 -24.06 7.94
N ARG A 47 -18.38 -23.40 9.07
CA ARG A 47 -19.64 -22.65 9.27
C ARG A 47 -19.75 -21.74 8.07
N ALA A 48 -20.68 -22.01 7.16
CA ALA A 48 -21.08 -21.07 6.13
C ALA A 48 -21.53 -19.82 6.89
N GLY A 49 -20.65 -18.81 6.92
CA GLY A 49 -20.95 -17.55 7.58
C GLY A 49 -22.24 -17.04 6.99
N SER A 50 -23.21 -16.73 7.83
CA SER A 50 -24.53 -16.28 7.40
C SER A 50 -24.36 -15.11 6.42
N ASP A 51 -25.03 -15.16 5.28
CA ASP A 51 -25.09 -14.08 4.26
C ASP A 51 -25.79 -12.81 4.80
N ARG A 52 -26.18 -12.82 6.09
CA ARG A 52 -26.87 -11.74 6.75
C ARG A 52 -25.91 -10.59 7.02
N VAL A 53 -26.32 -9.38 6.67
CA VAL A 53 -25.62 -8.15 7.02
C VAL A 53 -25.58 -8.02 8.55
N PRO A 54 -24.38 -7.91 9.19
CA PRO A 54 -24.27 -7.70 10.62
C PRO A 54 -25.04 -6.45 11.08
N ASP A 55 -25.61 -6.49 12.27
CA ASP A 55 -26.49 -5.42 12.77
C ASP A 55 -25.77 -4.05 12.83
N GLY A 56 -24.46 -4.04 13.11
CA GLY A 56 -23.66 -2.81 13.12
C GLY A 56 -23.57 -2.09 11.79
N PHE A 57 -23.73 -2.81 10.65
CA PHE A 57 -23.67 -2.27 9.30
C PHE A 57 -25.05 -2.07 8.63
N ARG A 58 -26.15 -2.37 9.33
CA ARG A 58 -27.49 -2.14 8.79
C ARG A 58 -27.79 -0.63 8.67
N PRO A 59 -28.73 -0.23 7.80
CA PRO A 59 -29.26 1.13 7.83
C PRO A 59 -29.72 1.52 9.24
N GLY A 60 -29.27 2.67 9.74
CA GLY A 60 -29.48 3.12 11.12
C GLY A 60 -28.69 2.32 12.18
N GLY A 61 -27.81 1.41 11.78
CA GLY A 61 -26.91 0.67 12.67
C GLY A 61 -25.79 1.53 13.27
N GLU A 62 -24.91 0.89 14.02
CA GLU A 62 -23.86 1.61 14.75
C GLU A 62 -22.91 2.38 13.83
N PHE A 63 -22.51 1.77 12.69
CA PHE A 63 -21.63 2.43 11.74
C PHE A 63 -22.29 3.59 11.01
N ASP A 64 -23.57 3.41 10.63
CA ASP A 64 -24.35 4.45 9.96
C ASP A 64 -24.53 5.69 10.85
N ARG A 65 -24.86 5.48 12.14
CA ARG A 65 -24.94 6.56 13.12
C ARG A 65 -23.60 7.26 13.36
N HIS A 66 -22.50 6.50 13.40
CA HIS A 66 -21.16 7.07 13.56
C HIS A 66 -20.79 7.97 12.38
N LEU A 67 -21.08 7.54 11.14
CA LEU A 67 -20.86 8.36 9.95
C LEU A 67 -21.71 9.64 9.96
N ALA A 68 -23.00 9.52 10.29
CA ALA A 68 -23.89 10.66 10.40
C ALA A 68 -23.40 11.67 11.44
N GLN A 69 -22.97 11.20 12.61
CA GLN A 69 -22.41 12.07 13.66
C GLN A 69 -21.16 12.82 13.18
N LEU A 70 -20.22 12.13 12.50
CA LEU A 70 -19.02 12.79 11.96
C LEU A 70 -19.38 13.83 10.88
N ALA A 71 -20.39 13.53 10.06
CA ALA A 71 -20.87 14.48 9.05
C ALA A 71 -21.56 15.71 9.66
N GLU A 72 -22.41 15.53 10.68
CA GLU A 72 -23.06 16.62 11.42
C GLU A 72 -22.03 17.53 12.11
N GLN A 73 -20.91 16.98 12.58
CA GLN A 73 -19.81 17.71 13.18
C GLN A 73 -18.86 18.34 12.14
N ASP A 74 -19.16 18.25 10.84
CA ASP A 74 -18.26 18.62 9.73
C ASP A 74 -16.84 18.03 9.88
N ALA A 75 -16.76 16.80 10.43
CA ALA A 75 -15.52 16.07 10.67
C ALA A 75 -15.23 15.02 9.58
N PHE A 76 -16.20 14.68 8.73
CA PHE A 76 -16.04 13.77 7.61
C PHE A 76 -16.77 14.28 6.37
N SER A 77 -16.04 14.36 5.27
CA SER A 77 -16.55 14.57 3.92
C SER A 77 -15.90 13.52 3.00
N GLY A 78 -16.72 12.73 2.31
CA GLY A 78 -16.21 11.63 1.48
C GLY A 78 -17.19 10.50 1.26
N THR A 79 -16.68 9.34 0.80
CA THR A 79 -17.43 8.12 0.57
C THR A 79 -16.89 6.96 1.37
N VAL A 80 -17.77 6.07 1.80
CA VAL A 80 -17.45 4.83 2.50
C VAL A 80 -18.15 3.68 1.80
N LEU A 81 -17.39 2.63 1.48
CA LEU A 81 -17.90 1.38 0.92
C LEU A 81 -17.35 0.21 1.74
N VAL A 82 -18.26 -0.58 2.30
CA VAL A 82 -17.93 -1.86 2.94
C VAL A 82 -18.56 -2.98 2.13
N THR A 83 -17.74 -3.96 1.75
CA THR A 83 -18.19 -5.15 1.04
C THR A 83 -17.80 -6.42 1.79
N ARG A 84 -18.55 -7.50 1.55
CA ARG A 84 -18.18 -8.85 2.00
C ARG A 84 -18.36 -9.82 0.84
N ARG A 85 -17.30 -10.50 0.44
CA ARG A 85 -17.30 -11.39 -0.73
C ARG A 85 -17.89 -10.72 -1.96
N ASP A 86 -17.42 -9.50 -2.25
CA ASP A 86 -17.83 -8.62 -3.35
C ASP A 86 -19.29 -8.10 -3.28
N ARG A 87 -20.08 -8.47 -2.26
CA ARG A 87 -21.41 -7.91 -2.05
C ARG A 87 -21.34 -6.67 -1.20
N THR A 88 -21.97 -5.60 -1.64
CA THR A 88 -22.09 -4.37 -0.85
C THR A 88 -22.86 -4.62 0.42
N VAL A 89 -22.24 -4.30 1.56
CA VAL A 89 -22.84 -4.36 2.89
C VAL A 89 -23.31 -2.98 3.33
N LEU A 90 -22.49 -1.94 3.03
CA LEU A 90 -22.83 -0.55 3.31
C LEU A 90 -22.14 0.35 2.27
N ALA A 91 -22.88 1.34 1.78
CA ALA A 91 -22.35 2.44 0.96
C ALA A 91 -22.93 3.77 1.46
N ARG A 92 -22.08 4.75 1.75
CA ARG A 92 -22.47 6.08 2.22
C ARG A 92 -21.59 7.15 1.60
N ALA A 93 -22.19 8.31 1.40
CA ALA A 93 -21.51 9.54 0.99
C ALA A 93 -21.98 10.70 1.85
N HIS A 94 -21.06 11.55 2.28
CA HIS A 94 -21.31 12.72 3.11
C HIS A 94 -20.48 13.91 2.64
N GLY A 95 -20.96 15.11 2.88
CA GLY A 95 -20.28 16.36 2.57
C GLY A 95 -20.24 16.67 1.07
N MET A 96 -19.34 17.57 0.68
CA MET A 96 -19.25 18.13 -0.66
C MET A 96 -17.95 17.71 -1.35
N ALA A 97 -18.06 17.26 -2.60
CA ALA A 97 -16.92 17.07 -3.49
C ALA A 97 -16.32 18.42 -3.90
N ASP A 98 -17.20 19.42 -4.16
CA ASP A 98 -16.81 20.78 -4.46
C ASP A 98 -17.77 21.74 -3.74
N LYS A 99 -17.30 22.39 -2.69
CA LYS A 99 -18.09 23.35 -1.91
C LYS A 99 -18.47 24.59 -2.71
N ALA A 100 -17.53 25.09 -3.52
CA ALA A 100 -17.75 26.32 -4.28
C ALA A 100 -18.82 26.16 -5.36
N ARG A 101 -18.88 24.96 -5.99
CA ARG A 101 -19.87 24.63 -7.02
C ARG A 101 -21.11 23.93 -6.48
N GLY A 102 -21.20 23.69 -5.17
CA GLY A 102 -22.31 22.97 -4.53
C GLY A 102 -22.47 21.52 -5.00
N VAL A 103 -21.36 20.84 -5.32
CA VAL A 103 -21.37 19.45 -5.79
C VAL A 103 -21.24 18.52 -4.57
N PRO A 104 -22.27 17.70 -4.24
CA PRO A 104 -22.17 16.75 -3.14
C PRO A 104 -21.27 15.56 -3.49
N ASN A 105 -20.69 14.95 -2.47
CA ASN A 105 -20.08 13.61 -2.62
C ASN A 105 -21.15 12.56 -2.95
N GLY A 106 -20.80 11.61 -3.80
CA GLY A 106 -21.66 10.53 -4.22
C GLY A 106 -20.89 9.26 -4.58
N PRO A 107 -21.57 8.19 -4.99
CA PRO A 107 -20.95 6.92 -5.36
C PRO A 107 -19.99 7.04 -6.54
N ASP A 108 -20.23 8.00 -7.43
CA ASP A 108 -19.44 8.24 -8.64
C ASP A 108 -18.37 9.34 -8.44
N THR A 109 -18.24 9.88 -7.25
CA THR A 109 -17.19 10.86 -6.93
C THR A 109 -15.83 10.18 -6.97
N LEU A 110 -14.92 10.78 -7.71
CA LEU A 110 -13.52 10.35 -7.83
C LEU A 110 -12.66 11.11 -6.81
N PHE A 111 -11.97 10.39 -5.97
CA PHE A 111 -11.09 10.95 -4.95
C PHE A 111 -9.63 10.76 -5.31
N ALA A 112 -8.80 11.73 -4.98
CA ALA A 112 -7.36 11.53 -4.93
C ALA A 112 -7.05 10.41 -3.94
N LEU A 113 -6.41 9.34 -4.41
CA LEU A 113 -6.16 8.16 -3.59
C LEU A 113 -4.92 8.30 -2.69
N GLY A 114 -4.07 9.29 -2.98
CA GLY A 114 -2.79 9.40 -2.28
C GLY A 114 -2.02 8.09 -2.38
N SER A 115 -1.41 7.68 -1.30
CA SER A 115 -0.50 6.52 -1.29
C SER A 115 -1.15 5.15 -1.57
N ILE A 116 -2.49 5.04 -1.64
CA ILE A 116 -3.12 3.82 -2.19
C ILE A 116 -2.63 3.54 -3.62
N THR A 117 -2.23 4.57 -4.37
CA THR A 117 -1.60 4.46 -5.69
C THR A 117 -0.39 3.51 -5.71
N LYS A 118 0.33 3.40 -4.59
CA LYS A 118 1.49 2.51 -4.47
C LYS A 118 1.13 1.04 -4.69
N LEU A 119 -0.10 0.66 -4.35
CA LEU A 119 -0.59 -0.69 -4.62
C LEU A 119 -0.61 -1.00 -6.14
N PHE A 120 -0.96 -0.02 -6.96
CA PHE A 120 -0.99 -0.17 -8.41
C PHE A 120 0.42 -0.25 -9.00
N THR A 121 1.34 0.59 -8.50
CA THR A 121 2.76 0.56 -8.88
C THR A 121 3.39 -0.78 -8.50
N ALA A 122 3.18 -1.25 -7.28
CA ALA A 122 3.69 -2.54 -6.83
C ALA A 122 3.10 -3.70 -7.65
N THR A 123 1.80 -3.67 -7.96
CA THR A 123 1.15 -4.65 -8.84
C THR A 123 1.81 -4.69 -10.22
N ALA A 124 2.11 -3.54 -10.82
CA ALA A 124 2.81 -3.46 -12.09
C ALA A 124 4.21 -4.11 -12.01
N VAL A 125 4.96 -3.85 -10.93
CA VAL A 125 6.27 -4.49 -10.67
C VAL A 125 6.11 -6.01 -10.52
N HIS A 126 5.08 -6.50 -9.82
CA HIS A 126 4.81 -7.92 -9.68
C HIS A 126 4.48 -8.61 -11.01
N GLN A 127 3.71 -7.95 -11.88
CA GLN A 127 3.41 -8.45 -13.22
C GLN A 127 4.68 -8.59 -14.08
N LEU A 128 5.59 -7.61 -14.00
CA LEU A 128 6.89 -7.67 -14.69
C LEU A 128 7.81 -8.73 -14.08
N ALA A 129 7.77 -8.88 -12.76
CA ALA A 129 8.55 -9.90 -12.06
C ALA A 129 8.07 -11.33 -12.39
N GLU A 130 6.76 -11.52 -12.50
CA GLU A 130 6.16 -12.80 -12.89
C GLU A 130 6.58 -13.23 -14.31
N ARG A 131 6.78 -12.27 -15.22
CA ARG A 131 7.30 -12.53 -16.56
C ARG A 131 8.81 -12.68 -16.62
N GLY A 132 9.50 -12.55 -15.47
CA GLY A 132 10.97 -12.64 -15.40
C GLY A 132 11.68 -11.36 -15.91
N GLU A 133 10.96 -10.31 -16.22
CA GLU A 133 11.49 -9.04 -16.74
C GLU A 133 12.05 -8.14 -15.63
N VAL A 134 11.59 -8.31 -14.38
CA VAL A 134 12.08 -7.63 -13.18
C VAL A 134 12.47 -8.66 -12.12
N SER A 135 13.61 -8.47 -11.46
CA SER A 135 14.01 -9.25 -10.29
C SER A 135 14.01 -8.36 -9.04
N TYR A 136 13.39 -8.83 -7.96
CA TYR A 136 13.36 -8.08 -6.70
C TYR A 136 14.75 -7.83 -6.12
N GLY A 137 15.69 -8.76 -6.33
CA GLY A 137 17.07 -8.63 -5.85
C GLY A 137 18.01 -7.87 -6.79
N ALA A 138 17.55 -7.51 -8.00
CA ALA A 138 18.38 -6.77 -8.93
C ALA A 138 18.58 -5.33 -8.46
N SER A 139 19.79 -4.81 -8.70
CA SER A 139 20.12 -3.42 -8.42
C SER A 139 19.43 -2.47 -9.39
N LEU A 140 19.22 -1.24 -8.97
CA LEU A 140 18.60 -0.17 -9.73
C LEU A 140 19.29 0.05 -11.07
N GLY A 141 20.63 -0.01 -11.11
CA GLY A 141 21.45 0.15 -12.30
C GLY A 141 21.21 -0.91 -13.38
N THR A 142 20.57 -2.04 -13.05
CA THR A 142 20.14 -3.04 -14.02
C THR A 142 19.09 -2.49 -14.98
N TYR A 143 18.24 -1.58 -14.50
CA TYR A 143 17.09 -1.07 -15.27
C TYR A 143 17.23 0.39 -15.70
N LEU A 144 17.83 1.23 -14.84
CA LEU A 144 17.86 2.68 -15.01
C LEU A 144 19.28 3.22 -14.95
N SER A 145 19.57 4.20 -15.80
CA SER A 145 20.82 4.94 -15.84
C SER A 145 20.71 6.32 -15.20
N GLY A 146 21.86 7.01 -15.07
CA GLY A 146 21.93 8.40 -14.59
C GLY A 146 21.93 8.56 -13.08
N PHE A 147 21.85 7.51 -12.30
CA PHE A 147 22.10 7.52 -10.85
C PHE A 147 23.61 7.47 -10.56
N ARG A 148 24.00 7.99 -9.43
CA ARG A 148 25.38 7.82 -8.94
C ARG A 148 25.69 6.33 -8.73
N PRO A 149 26.95 5.88 -8.95
CA PRO A 149 27.32 4.47 -8.85
C PRO A 149 26.85 3.80 -7.54
N GLU A 150 27.06 4.47 -6.42
CA GLU A 150 26.67 3.97 -5.09
C GLU A 150 25.15 3.76 -4.94
N VAL A 151 24.32 4.53 -5.66
CA VAL A 151 22.86 4.32 -5.70
C VAL A 151 22.50 3.23 -6.68
N ALA A 152 23.06 3.28 -7.88
CA ALA A 152 22.77 2.34 -8.97
C ALA A 152 23.11 0.88 -8.58
N GLU A 153 24.21 0.68 -7.85
CA GLU A 153 24.74 -0.65 -7.51
C GLU A 153 24.12 -1.22 -6.24
N SER A 154 23.79 -0.38 -5.23
CA SER A 154 23.38 -0.85 -3.89
C SER A 154 21.87 -0.86 -3.65
N VAL A 155 21.11 -0.01 -4.36
CA VAL A 155 19.65 0.04 -4.21
C VAL A 155 18.99 -1.05 -5.05
N THR A 156 18.18 -1.91 -4.44
CA THR A 156 17.45 -2.99 -5.11
C THR A 156 15.96 -2.70 -5.24
N VAL A 157 15.28 -3.41 -6.15
CA VAL A 157 13.81 -3.34 -6.30
C VAL A 157 13.12 -3.73 -4.98
N HIS A 158 13.61 -4.75 -4.28
CA HIS A 158 13.14 -5.11 -2.93
C HIS A 158 13.16 -3.92 -1.98
N GLN A 159 14.28 -3.21 -1.91
CA GLN A 159 14.44 -2.09 -0.99
C GLN A 159 13.57 -0.88 -1.36
N LEU A 160 13.31 -0.66 -2.66
CA LEU A 160 12.37 0.36 -3.11
C LEU A 160 10.93 0.02 -2.68
N LEU A 161 10.49 -1.25 -2.86
CA LEU A 161 9.16 -1.72 -2.49
C LEU A 161 8.92 -1.68 -0.97
N THR A 162 9.96 -1.89 -0.16
CA THR A 162 9.87 -1.97 1.31
C THR A 162 10.30 -0.71 2.04
N HIS A 163 10.55 0.40 1.31
CA HIS A 163 11.02 1.66 1.90
C HIS A 163 12.34 1.55 2.67
N THR A 164 13.20 0.58 2.30
CA THR A 164 14.50 0.35 2.94
C THR A 164 15.68 0.75 2.07
N SER A 165 15.43 1.46 0.96
CA SER A 165 16.47 1.85 0.00
C SER A 165 17.36 3.01 0.45
N GLY A 166 16.92 3.82 1.41
CA GLY A 166 17.59 5.09 1.76
C GLY A 166 17.45 6.17 0.69
N LEU A 167 16.84 5.87 -0.45
CA LEU A 167 16.62 6.84 -1.53
C LEU A 167 15.35 7.64 -1.28
N GLY A 168 15.44 8.96 -1.29
CA GLY A 168 14.29 9.84 -1.23
C GLY A 168 14.49 11.10 -0.41
N ARG A 169 13.51 11.98 -0.53
CA ARG A 169 13.42 13.24 0.23
C ARG A 169 12.90 12.99 1.64
N PRO A 170 13.21 13.89 2.61
CA PRO A 170 12.57 13.87 3.92
C PRO A 170 11.03 13.89 3.77
N ALA A 171 10.33 13.17 4.65
CA ALA A 171 8.86 13.19 4.67
C ALA A 171 8.29 14.57 5.07
N ILE A 172 9.03 15.32 5.91
CA ILE A 172 8.64 16.64 6.38
C ILE A 172 9.38 17.70 5.56
N ASN A 173 8.62 18.64 4.97
CA ASN A 173 9.13 19.74 4.14
C ASN A 173 10.11 19.26 3.04
N PRO A 174 9.70 18.32 2.18
CA PRO A 174 10.58 17.82 1.14
C PRO A 174 10.98 18.96 0.20
N PRO A 175 12.25 19.04 -0.24
CA PRO A 175 12.65 19.97 -1.26
C PRO A 175 11.87 19.70 -2.55
N ARG A 176 11.47 20.76 -3.23
CA ARG A 176 10.72 20.65 -4.49
C ARG A 176 11.67 20.60 -5.68
N PRO A 177 11.37 19.82 -6.72
CA PRO A 177 12.09 19.87 -7.97
C PRO A 177 12.11 21.30 -8.55
N PRO A 178 13.24 21.78 -9.08
CA PRO A 178 13.30 23.07 -9.74
C PRO A 178 12.32 23.14 -10.91
N GLY A 179 11.58 24.25 -11.02
CA GLY A 179 10.60 24.45 -12.10
C GLY A 179 9.31 23.63 -12.00
N GLN A 180 9.11 22.91 -10.89
CA GLN A 180 7.92 22.07 -10.70
C GLN A 180 6.60 22.84 -10.90
N ASP A 181 6.53 24.11 -10.51
CA ASP A 181 5.33 24.93 -10.62
C ASP A 181 4.92 25.22 -12.08
N GLN A 182 5.81 24.96 -13.04
CA GLN A 182 5.58 25.18 -14.47
C GLN A 182 5.12 23.90 -15.20
N TRP A 183 5.17 22.73 -14.52
CA TRP A 183 4.77 21.48 -15.14
C TRP A 183 3.24 21.39 -15.27
N THR A 184 2.78 21.09 -16.46
CA THR A 184 1.36 21.05 -16.82
C THR A 184 0.87 19.69 -17.28
N THR A 185 1.80 18.84 -17.76
CA THR A 185 1.51 17.50 -18.26
C THR A 185 2.03 16.42 -17.33
N LEU A 186 1.42 15.22 -17.38
CA LEU A 186 1.88 14.07 -16.60
C LEU A 186 3.32 13.68 -16.97
N ASP A 187 3.70 13.81 -18.24
CA ASP A 187 5.05 13.48 -18.71
C ASP A 187 6.10 14.44 -18.13
N GLU A 188 5.83 15.76 -18.11
CA GLU A 188 6.72 16.74 -17.47
C GLU A 188 6.87 16.46 -15.97
N MET A 189 5.77 16.16 -15.27
CA MET A 189 5.77 15.84 -13.86
C MET A 189 6.55 14.57 -13.58
N PHE A 190 6.35 13.54 -14.38
CA PHE A 190 7.05 12.27 -14.26
C PHE A 190 8.55 12.42 -14.54
N ALA A 191 8.91 12.99 -15.69
CA ALA A 191 10.30 13.15 -16.10
C ALA A 191 11.08 14.13 -15.20
N GLY A 192 10.45 15.25 -14.83
CA GLY A 192 11.07 16.25 -13.96
C GLY A 192 11.32 15.71 -12.54
N THR A 193 10.37 14.94 -11.99
CA THR A 193 10.57 14.27 -10.70
C THR A 193 11.67 13.22 -10.79
N ALA A 194 11.70 12.43 -11.85
CA ALA A 194 12.73 11.42 -12.11
C ALA A 194 14.15 12.05 -12.20
N ALA A 195 14.28 13.15 -12.92
CA ALA A 195 15.53 13.89 -13.02
C ALA A 195 15.99 14.43 -11.66
N PHE A 196 15.06 14.96 -10.88
CA PHE A 196 15.38 15.47 -9.54
C PHE A 196 15.82 14.36 -8.57
N ILE A 197 15.16 13.20 -8.58
CA ILE A 197 15.52 12.06 -7.70
C ILE A 197 16.97 11.62 -7.94
N ARG A 198 17.47 11.70 -9.17
CA ARG A 198 18.87 11.35 -9.51
C ARG A 198 19.90 12.25 -8.83
N THR A 199 19.51 13.46 -8.42
CA THR A 199 20.40 14.39 -7.68
C THR A 199 20.46 14.10 -6.17
N LEU A 200 19.52 13.31 -5.63
CA LEU A 200 19.41 13.08 -4.20
C LEU A 200 20.49 12.13 -3.69
N PRO A 201 21.08 12.39 -2.51
CA PRO A 201 21.93 11.44 -1.81
C PRO A 201 21.09 10.32 -1.16
N LEU A 202 21.73 9.20 -0.87
CA LEU A 202 21.16 8.23 0.06
C LEU A 202 21.12 8.83 1.46
N ARG A 203 19.99 8.63 2.16
CA ARG A 203 19.80 9.11 3.53
C ARG A 203 20.38 8.14 4.57
N PHE A 204 20.49 6.86 4.21
CA PHE A 204 21.13 5.80 4.98
C PHE A 204 21.56 4.67 4.03
N THR A 205 22.40 3.76 4.53
CA THR A 205 22.84 2.60 3.76
C THR A 205 21.64 1.70 3.38
N PRO A 206 21.44 1.35 2.10
CA PRO A 206 20.35 0.49 1.68
C PRO A 206 20.25 -0.79 2.50
N GLY A 207 19.06 -1.09 3.01
CA GLY A 207 18.79 -2.24 3.87
C GLY A 207 19.10 -2.07 5.36
N SER A 208 19.71 -0.95 5.80
CA SER A 208 20.03 -0.74 7.21
C SER A 208 18.92 -0.11 8.04
N GLY A 209 17.86 0.36 7.42
CA GLY A 209 16.73 1.03 8.07
C GLY A 209 15.51 1.10 7.16
N ASN A 210 14.44 1.66 7.69
CA ASN A 210 13.19 1.92 6.96
C ASN A 210 12.83 3.41 7.09
N ASP A 211 12.55 4.03 5.95
CA ASP A 211 12.03 5.39 5.89
C ASP A 211 11.13 5.52 4.66
N TYR A 212 9.87 5.81 4.91
CA TYR A 212 8.84 5.90 3.88
C TYR A 212 9.24 6.84 2.75
N SER A 213 9.29 6.32 1.52
CA SER A 213 9.79 7.04 0.36
C SER A 213 8.81 7.07 -0.80
N ASN A 214 8.28 8.26 -1.11
CA ASN A 214 7.54 8.50 -2.34
C ASN A 214 8.47 8.43 -3.56
N ASP A 215 9.69 8.92 -3.42
CA ASP A 215 10.69 8.92 -4.49
C ASP A 215 11.09 7.49 -4.87
N GLY A 216 11.19 6.57 -3.91
CA GLY A 216 11.40 5.15 -4.18
C GLY A 216 10.30 4.54 -5.04
N TYR A 217 9.04 4.88 -4.78
CA TYR A 217 7.93 4.42 -5.61
C TYR A 217 7.85 5.12 -6.97
N HIS A 218 8.32 6.36 -7.07
CA HIS A 218 8.50 7.01 -8.37
C HIS A 218 9.51 6.24 -9.23
N VAL A 219 10.65 5.86 -8.65
CA VAL A 219 11.68 5.05 -9.32
C VAL A 219 11.14 3.66 -9.72
N LEU A 220 10.29 3.02 -8.92
CA LEU A 220 9.59 1.80 -9.34
C LEU A 220 8.72 2.04 -10.57
N GLY A 221 8.03 3.17 -10.65
CA GLY A 221 7.29 3.56 -11.85
C GLY A 221 8.18 3.78 -13.08
N GLU A 222 9.38 4.34 -12.90
CA GLU A 222 10.37 4.45 -13.98
C GLU A 222 10.85 3.06 -14.45
N ILE A 223 11.07 2.12 -13.53
CA ILE A 223 11.41 0.73 -13.86
C ILE A 223 10.28 0.10 -14.69
N VAL A 224 9.02 0.29 -14.26
CA VAL A 224 7.85 -0.20 -15.01
C VAL A 224 7.85 0.36 -16.44
N ALA A 225 8.00 1.67 -16.60
CA ALA A 225 8.01 2.30 -17.92
C ALA A 225 9.18 1.81 -18.78
N ARG A 226 10.38 1.71 -18.21
CA ARG A 226 11.59 1.29 -18.92
C ARG A 226 11.52 -0.16 -19.41
N VAL A 227 11.03 -1.05 -18.55
CA VAL A 227 11.01 -2.51 -18.82
C VAL A 227 9.86 -2.85 -19.77
N SER A 228 8.69 -2.25 -19.59
CA SER A 228 7.51 -2.52 -20.43
C SER A 228 7.55 -1.83 -21.80
N GLY A 229 8.34 -0.77 -21.96
CA GLY A 229 8.34 0.08 -23.15
C GLY A 229 7.09 0.96 -23.29
N GLN A 230 6.23 1.02 -22.26
CA GLN A 230 5.04 1.88 -22.21
C GLN A 230 5.27 3.04 -21.23
N SER A 231 4.48 4.14 -21.32
CA SER A 231 4.44 5.10 -20.22
C SER A 231 3.93 4.41 -18.95
N TYR A 232 4.37 4.87 -17.77
CA TYR A 232 3.88 4.35 -16.50
C TYR A 232 2.35 4.42 -16.40
N HIS A 233 1.78 5.56 -16.80
CA HIS A 233 0.34 5.81 -16.73
C HIS A 233 -0.46 4.88 -17.66
N ASP A 234 0.04 4.65 -18.87
CA ASP A 234 -0.57 3.72 -19.82
C ASP A 234 -0.50 2.28 -19.32
N TYR A 235 0.67 1.86 -18.82
CA TYR A 235 0.83 0.52 -18.27
C TYR A 235 -0.16 0.26 -17.13
N VAL A 236 -0.26 1.18 -16.17
CA VAL A 236 -1.18 1.01 -15.04
C VAL A 236 -2.63 1.03 -15.50
N ARG A 237 -3.00 1.92 -16.42
CA ARG A 237 -4.35 1.96 -17.00
C ARG A 237 -4.73 0.63 -17.65
N GLU A 238 -3.85 0.08 -18.48
CA GLU A 238 -4.12 -1.11 -19.29
C GLU A 238 -3.99 -2.40 -18.46
N HIS A 239 -2.92 -2.54 -17.69
CA HIS A 239 -2.57 -3.81 -17.04
C HIS A 239 -3.00 -3.91 -15.58
N VAL A 240 -3.36 -2.79 -14.93
CA VAL A 240 -3.84 -2.79 -13.55
C VAL A 240 -5.30 -2.37 -13.49
N PHE A 241 -5.65 -1.16 -13.93
CA PHE A 241 -7.03 -0.66 -13.81
C PHE A 241 -8.01 -1.47 -14.65
N ALA A 242 -7.74 -1.67 -15.93
CA ALA A 242 -8.63 -2.44 -16.81
C ALA A 242 -8.78 -3.89 -16.33
N ARG A 243 -7.69 -4.55 -15.92
CA ARG A 243 -7.74 -5.94 -15.40
C ARG A 243 -8.46 -6.05 -14.06
N ALA A 244 -8.38 -5.02 -13.21
CA ALA A 244 -9.13 -4.96 -11.95
C ALA A 244 -10.61 -4.56 -12.14
N GLY A 245 -11.01 -4.13 -13.34
CA GLY A 245 -12.35 -3.59 -13.59
C GLY A 245 -12.57 -2.19 -13.02
N MET A 246 -11.49 -1.40 -12.82
CA MET A 246 -11.52 -0.02 -12.34
C MET A 246 -11.79 0.94 -13.51
N SER A 247 -13.03 0.95 -14.00
CA SER A 247 -13.37 1.61 -15.26
C SER A 247 -13.34 3.13 -15.23
N THR A 248 -13.31 3.75 -14.03
CA THR A 248 -13.29 5.21 -13.87
C THR A 248 -11.95 5.73 -13.35
N ALA A 249 -11.04 4.83 -12.94
CA ALA A 249 -9.74 5.23 -12.39
C ALA A 249 -8.80 5.81 -13.45
N PHE A 250 -8.11 6.89 -13.11
CA PHE A 250 -7.14 7.54 -13.99
C PHE A 250 -6.17 8.46 -13.21
N PHE A 251 -5.26 9.08 -13.92
CA PHE A 251 -4.31 10.07 -13.41
C PHE A 251 -4.64 11.43 -14.02
N PRO A 252 -5.29 12.35 -13.30
CA PRO A 252 -5.57 13.68 -13.80
C PRO A 252 -4.35 14.58 -13.72
N THR A 253 -4.25 15.52 -14.67
CA THR A 253 -3.45 16.72 -14.51
C THR A 253 -4.07 17.66 -13.48
N PRO A 254 -3.33 18.63 -12.90
CA PRO A 254 -3.90 19.63 -12.01
C PRO A 254 -5.03 20.45 -12.65
N ALA A 255 -4.95 20.70 -13.96
CA ALA A 255 -6.01 21.41 -14.70
C ALA A 255 -7.29 20.59 -14.80
N GLU A 256 -7.18 19.29 -15.12
CA GLU A 256 -8.32 18.36 -15.14
C GLU A 256 -8.93 18.22 -13.76
N TRP A 257 -8.12 18.12 -12.70
CA TRP A 257 -8.62 18.05 -11.33
C TRP A 257 -9.51 19.24 -10.98
N ARG A 258 -9.13 20.46 -11.38
CA ARG A 258 -9.95 21.66 -11.16
C ARG A 258 -11.19 21.72 -12.03
N ALA A 259 -11.13 21.20 -13.23
CA ALA A 259 -12.22 21.35 -14.22
C ALA A 259 -13.31 20.28 -14.08
N ASP A 260 -12.94 19.04 -13.79
CA ASP A 260 -13.88 17.92 -13.77
C ASP A 260 -14.68 17.87 -12.46
N ARG A 261 -15.98 18.08 -12.56
CA ARG A 261 -16.91 18.09 -11.40
C ARG A 261 -17.05 16.74 -10.70
N ARG A 262 -16.57 15.65 -11.30
CA ARG A 262 -16.54 14.33 -10.68
C ARG A 262 -15.41 14.19 -9.68
N LEU A 263 -14.37 15.04 -9.76
CA LEU A 263 -13.19 14.98 -8.91
C LEU A 263 -13.40 15.78 -7.63
N ALA A 264 -13.28 15.13 -6.48
CA ALA A 264 -13.37 15.79 -5.19
C ALA A 264 -12.21 16.77 -4.98
N HIS A 265 -12.53 18.03 -4.65
CA HIS A 265 -11.55 19.02 -4.23
C HIS A 265 -11.04 18.70 -2.81
N PRO A 266 -9.75 18.89 -2.54
CA PRO A 266 -9.16 18.65 -1.23
C PRO A 266 -9.37 19.85 -0.30
N TYR A 267 -9.83 19.61 0.94
CA TYR A 267 -10.04 20.65 1.94
C TYR A 267 -9.19 20.41 3.19
N ASP A 268 -8.53 21.45 3.67
CA ASP A 268 -7.70 21.40 4.87
C ASP A 268 -7.96 22.64 5.75
N LYS A 269 -7.85 22.49 7.06
CA LYS A 269 -8.07 23.61 7.98
C LYS A 269 -6.87 24.54 8.10
N LEU A 270 -5.71 24.14 7.62
CA LEU A 270 -4.46 24.93 7.63
C LEU A 270 -4.11 25.54 9.00
N GLY A 271 -4.54 24.87 10.09
CA GLY A 271 -4.38 25.35 11.46
C GLY A 271 -5.49 26.31 11.95
N GLY A 272 -6.50 26.59 11.10
CA GLY A 272 -7.71 27.35 11.45
C GLY A 272 -8.90 26.47 11.82
N ALA A 273 -10.09 27.08 11.92
CA ALA A 273 -11.36 26.36 12.17
C ALA A 273 -12.05 25.91 10.88
N GLU A 274 -11.91 26.70 9.80
CA GLU A 274 -12.64 26.52 8.56
C GLU A 274 -11.93 25.62 7.56
N TRP A 275 -12.70 24.82 6.83
CA TRP A 275 -12.21 24.01 5.72
C TRP A 275 -11.98 24.88 4.48
N THR A 276 -10.74 25.01 4.09
CA THR A 276 -10.28 25.77 2.91
C THR A 276 -9.95 24.82 1.78
N ASP A 277 -10.35 25.18 0.55
CA ASP A 277 -9.92 24.48 -0.66
C ASP A 277 -8.41 24.66 -0.87
N VAL A 278 -7.69 23.55 -0.89
CA VAL A 278 -6.23 23.54 -1.00
C VAL A 278 -5.75 22.98 -2.34
N ILE A 279 -6.63 22.88 -3.33
CA ILE A 279 -6.28 22.29 -4.65
C ILE A 279 -5.08 22.98 -5.32
N GLY A 280 -4.90 24.30 -5.08
CA GLY A 280 -3.73 25.05 -5.57
C GLY A 280 -2.38 24.54 -5.04
N MET A 281 -2.37 23.81 -3.92
CA MET A 281 -1.13 23.23 -3.39
C MET A 281 -0.61 22.04 -4.20
N PHE A 282 -1.44 21.52 -5.11
CA PHE A 282 -1.10 20.37 -5.97
C PHE A 282 -0.64 20.78 -7.38
N ASP A 283 -0.46 22.07 -7.62
CA ASP A 283 0.13 22.55 -8.86
C ASP A 283 1.55 22.02 -9.04
N GLY A 284 1.92 21.72 -10.27
CA GLY A 284 3.17 21.06 -10.59
C GLY A 284 3.19 19.55 -10.25
N GLY A 285 2.01 18.94 -9.95
CA GLY A 285 1.88 17.49 -9.92
C GLY A 285 2.45 16.77 -8.70
N ILE A 286 2.34 17.36 -7.51
CA ILE A 286 2.74 16.71 -6.25
C ILE A 286 2.12 15.32 -6.09
N LEU A 287 0.92 15.11 -6.63
CA LEU A 287 0.21 13.83 -6.64
C LEU A 287 0.05 13.24 -8.07
N ALA A 288 0.88 13.59 -9.05
CA ALA A 288 0.70 13.09 -10.42
C ALA A 288 1.47 11.79 -10.73
N GLY A 289 2.18 11.25 -9.78
CA GLY A 289 3.14 10.16 -10.02
C GLY A 289 2.78 8.81 -9.41
N PRO A 290 3.69 7.83 -9.58
CA PRO A 290 3.54 6.44 -9.12
C PRO A 290 3.33 6.26 -7.62
N ALA A 291 3.65 7.26 -6.83
CA ALA A 291 3.54 7.22 -5.37
C ALA A 291 2.19 7.71 -4.82
N GLY A 292 1.36 8.43 -5.63
CA GLY A 292 0.17 9.08 -5.08
C GLY A 292 -0.84 9.67 -6.05
N GLY A 293 -0.65 9.52 -7.38
CA GLY A 293 -1.36 10.30 -8.39
C GLY A 293 -2.69 9.75 -8.90
N ALA A 294 -3.08 8.54 -8.53
CA ALA A 294 -4.30 7.94 -9.03
C ALA A 294 -5.56 8.51 -8.37
N PHE A 295 -6.61 8.62 -9.16
CA PHE A 295 -7.96 8.96 -8.72
C PHE A 295 -8.92 7.83 -9.06
N ALA A 296 -9.86 7.52 -8.16
CA ALA A 296 -10.85 6.48 -8.37
C ALA A 296 -12.09 6.68 -7.47
N THR A 297 -13.15 5.98 -7.78
CA THR A 297 -14.31 5.81 -6.90
C THR A 297 -14.05 4.76 -5.82
N ALA A 298 -14.84 4.77 -4.74
CA ALA A 298 -14.75 3.70 -3.74
C ALA A 298 -15.05 2.32 -4.33
N ALA A 299 -15.92 2.23 -5.34
CA ALA A 299 -16.22 1.00 -6.04
C ALA A 299 -15.02 0.46 -6.83
N ASP A 300 -14.28 1.33 -7.53
CA ASP A 300 -13.06 0.92 -8.22
C ASP A 300 -12.00 0.39 -7.26
N VAL A 301 -11.78 1.08 -6.14
CA VAL A 301 -10.81 0.65 -5.13
C VAL A 301 -11.19 -0.72 -4.53
N ALA A 302 -12.50 -0.96 -4.29
CA ALA A 302 -12.99 -2.26 -3.83
C ALA A 302 -12.79 -3.36 -4.90
N ARG A 303 -13.01 -3.05 -6.19
CA ARG A 303 -12.73 -3.99 -7.32
C ARG A 303 -11.25 -4.35 -7.38
N PHE A 304 -10.36 -3.38 -7.20
CA PHE A 304 -8.92 -3.64 -7.12
C PHE A 304 -8.60 -4.64 -6.00
N ALA A 305 -9.09 -4.39 -4.78
CA ALA A 305 -8.84 -5.28 -3.65
C ALA A 305 -9.38 -6.70 -3.91
N SER A 306 -10.53 -6.79 -4.54
CA SER A 306 -11.14 -8.06 -4.93
C SER A 306 -10.32 -8.79 -6.01
N ALA A 307 -9.90 -8.08 -7.07
CA ALA A 307 -9.07 -8.64 -8.13
C ALA A 307 -7.71 -9.10 -7.59
N PHE A 308 -7.10 -8.32 -6.69
CA PHE A 308 -5.86 -8.68 -6.02
C PHE A 308 -6.01 -9.98 -5.21
N GLN A 309 -7.04 -10.10 -4.39
CA GLN A 309 -7.30 -11.27 -3.53
C GLN A 309 -7.67 -12.54 -4.32
N ARG A 310 -8.20 -12.40 -5.55
CA ARG A 310 -8.58 -13.51 -6.43
C ARG A 310 -7.51 -13.87 -7.45
N ASP A 311 -6.30 -13.38 -7.29
CA ASP A 311 -5.17 -13.65 -8.18
C ASP A 311 -5.42 -13.22 -9.64
N ALA A 312 -6.31 -12.23 -9.86
CA ALA A 312 -6.66 -11.77 -11.20
C ALA A 312 -5.62 -10.80 -11.79
N LEU A 313 -4.78 -10.20 -10.97
CA LEU A 313 -3.77 -9.22 -11.37
C LEU A 313 -2.40 -9.86 -11.64
N HIS A 314 -2.07 -10.90 -10.91
CA HIS A 314 -0.87 -11.73 -11.01
C HIS A 314 -1.17 -13.09 -10.37
N SER A 315 -0.29 -14.07 -10.48
CA SER A 315 -0.52 -15.42 -9.93
C SER A 315 -0.63 -15.43 -8.40
N ALA A 316 -1.24 -16.50 -7.87
CA ALA A 316 -1.37 -16.73 -6.42
C ALA A 316 -0.03 -16.65 -5.68
N ALA A 317 1.05 -17.12 -6.29
CA ALA A 317 2.39 -17.03 -5.72
C ALA A 317 2.82 -15.57 -5.53
N HIS A 318 2.59 -14.71 -6.53
CA HIS A 318 2.91 -13.29 -6.47
C HIS A 318 1.95 -12.51 -5.56
N THR A 319 0.65 -12.86 -5.52
CA THR A 319 -0.30 -12.31 -4.54
C THR A 319 0.18 -12.57 -3.11
N HIS A 320 0.55 -13.83 -2.82
CA HIS A 320 1.07 -14.21 -1.52
C HIS A 320 2.37 -13.48 -1.19
N LEU A 321 3.30 -13.43 -2.15
CA LEU A 321 4.58 -12.72 -1.99
C LEU A 321 4.35 -11.24 -1.69
N ALA A 322 3.48 -10.57 -2.46
CA ALA A 322 3.18 -9.15 -2.31
C ALA A 322 2.65 -8.80 -0.92
N ALA A 323 1.70 -9.60 -0.43
CA ALA A 323 1.03 -9.36 0.84
C ALA A 323 1.76 -9.94 2.06
N SER A 324 2.84 -10.70 1.88
CA SER A 324 3.63 -11.24 3.01
C SER A 324 4.43 -10.16 3.71
N PRO A 325 4.52 -10.18 5.06
CA PRO A 325 5.40 -9.30 5.83
C PRO A 325 6.84 -9.33 5.32
N LYS A 326 7.44 -8.16 5.14
CA LYS A 326 8.83 -7.99 4.68
C LYS A 326 9.69 -7.23 5.67
N TRP A 327 9.16 -6.12 6.20
CA TRP A 327 9.88 -5.29 7.15
C TRP A 327 8.98 -4.94 8.33
N PRO A 328 9.42 -5.13 9.59
CA PRO A 328 8.62 -4.78 10.76
C PRO A 328 8.57 -3.26 10.96
N LEU A 329 7.36 -2.73 11.15
CA LEU A 329 7.10 -1.35 11.55
C LEU A 329 6.67 -1.24 13.02
N GLY A 330 6.37 -2.39 13.64
CA GLY A 330 5.93 -2.55 15.01
C GLY A 330 5.62 -4.01 15.31
N PRO A 331 5.14 -4.33 16.50
CA PRO A 331 4.88 -5.71 16.91
C PRO A 331 3.92 -6.46 15.97
N ASP A 332 2.89 -5.78 15.49
CA ASP A 332 1.82 -6.36 14.69
C ASP A 332 1.60 -5.62 13.37
N PHE A 333 2.60 -4.86 12.91
CA PHE A 333 2.51 -4.06 11.69
C PHE A 333 3.77 -4.19 10.85
N PHE A 334 3.58 -4.46 9.56
CA PHE A 334 4.67 -4.78 8.64
C PHE A 334 4.46 -4.14 7.27
N GLU A 335 5.56 -3.70 6.64
CA GLU A 335 5.59 -3.45 5.20
C GLU A 335 5.57 -4.77 4.43
N GLY A 336 4.81 -4.79 3.33
CA GLY A 336 4.90 -5.82 2.31
C GLY A 336 5.49 -5.26 1.02
N TYR A 337 5.22 -5.91 -0.10
CA TYR A 337 5.53 -5.36 -1.42
C TYR A 337 4.29 -4.65 -2.00
N GLY A 338 4.00 -3.47 -1.48
CA GLY A 338 2.83 -2.65 -1.77
C GLY A 338 1.83 -2.66 -0.61
N PRO A 339 1.08 -3.75 -0.36
CA PRO A 339 0.21 -3.82 0.79
C PRO A 339 1.00 -3.89 2.10
N SER A 340 0.63 -3.08 3.07
CA SER A 340 1.02 -3.32 4.47
C SER A 340 0.19 -4.45 5.07
N THR A 341 0.73 -5.11 6.09
CA THR A 341 0.07 -6.15 6.86
C THR A 341 -0.03 -5.74 8.32
N ARG A 342 -1.23 -5.81 8.87
CA ARG A 342 -1.49 -5.62 10.30
C ARG A 342 -2.18 -6.84 10.88
N TYR A 343 -1.82 -7.19 12.10
CA TYR A 343 -2.54 -8.19 12.89
C TYR A 343 -3.30 -7.50 14.02
N VAL A 344 -4.57 -7.83 14.20
CA VAL A 344 -5.42 -7.38 15.30
C VAL A 344 -6.13 -8.60 15.85
N ASP A 345 -5.92 -8.93 17.11
CA ASP A 345 -6.46 -10.14 17.76
C ASP A 345 -6.18 -11.42 16.95
N GLY A 346 -4.97 -11.53 16.40
CA GLY A 346 -4.53 -12.64 15.55
C GLY A 346 -5.10 -12.65 14.12
N ARG A 347 -5.96 -11.70 13.77
CA ARG A 347 -6.57 -11.59 12.44
C ARG A 347 -5.76 -10.65 11.56
N ARG A 348 -5.52 -11.08 10.34
CA ARG A 348 -4.74 -10.34 9.36
C ARG A 348 -5.60 -9.33 8.62
N ILE A 349 -5.10 -8.11 8.54
CA ILE A 349 -5.63 -7.03 7.71
C ILE A 349 -4.52 -6.61 6.76
N ASN A 350 -4.81 -6.57 5.47
CA ASN A 350 -3.93 -6.00 4.48
C ASN A 350 -4.54 -4.72 3.90
N GLY A 351 -3.71 -3.85 3.36
CA GLY A 351 -4.21 -2.64 2.74
C GLY A 351 -3.17 -1.54 2.64
N HIS A 352 -3.64 -0.36 2.39
CA HIS A 352 -2.82 0.86 2.38
C HIS A 352 -3.70 2.07 2.69
N ASN A 353 -3.15 3.04 3.38
CA ASN A 353 -3.77 4.34 3.54
C ASN A 353 -3.17 5.37 2.57
N GLY A 354 -3.89 6.43 2.31
CA GLY A 354 -3.40 7.57 1.54
C GLY A 354 -3.62 8.86 2.29
N GLY A 355 -2.67 9.77 2.19
CA GLY A 355 -2.76 11.07 2.85
C GLY A 355 -1.99 12.15 2.11
N ALA A 356 -2.58 13.33 2.09
CA ALA A 356 -1.99 14.60 1.75
C ALA A 356 -2.87 15.69 2.36
N ARG A 357 -2.54 16.96 2.20
CA ARG A 357 -3.44 18.04 2.63
C ARG A 357 -4.80 17.89 1.94
N GLY A 358 -5.86 17.80 2.73
CA GLY A 358 -7.21 17.58 2.21
C GLY A 358 -7.45 16.20 1.55
N VAL A 359 -6.53 15.27 1.65
CA VAL A 359 -6.68 13.90 1.16
C VAL A 359 -6.49 12.93 2.32
N SER A 360 -7.50 12.13 2.61
CA SER A 360 -7.46 11.13 3.68
C SER A 360 -8.22 9.89 3.21
N THR A 361 -7.49 8.83 2.89
CA THR A 361 -8.05 7.62 2.29
C THR A 361 -7.54 6.36 2.98
N ASN A 362 -8.33 5.31 2.96
CA ASN A 362 -7.94 3.99 3.45
C ASN A 362 -8.60 2.87 2.66
N LEU A 363 -7.82 1.86 2.36
CA LEU A 363 -8.28 0.57 1.86
C LEU A 363 -7.79 -0.51 2.83
N ASP A 364 -8.74 -1.27 3.37
CA ASP A 364 -8.47 -2.51 4.10
C ASP A 364 -9.17 -3.68 3.45
N TRP A 365 -8.49 -4.82 3.37
CA TRP A 365 -9.15 -6.10 3.12
C TRP A 365 -8.71 -7.13 4.15
N PHE A 366 -9.59 -8.09 4.44
CA PHE A 366 -9.44 -9.07 5.49
C PHE A 366 -9.35 -10.46 4.85
N PRO A 367 -8.12 -10.97 4.61
CA PRO A 367 -7.94 -12.30 4.03
C PRO A 367 -8.63 -13.38 4.86
N GLY A 368 -9.37 -14.26 4.19
CA GLY A 368 -10.09 -15.36 4.85
C GLY A 368 -11.53 -15.05 5.24
N SER A 369 -11.89 -13.83 5.60
CA SER A 369 -13.28 -13.45 5.94
C SER A 369 -14.03 -12.79 4.78
N GLY A 370 -13.28 -12.28 3.78
CA GLY A 370 -13.81 -11.70 2.56
C GLY A 370 -14.35 -10.29 2.72
N TRP A 371 -14.05 -9.61 3.83
CA TRP A 371 -14.38 -8.21 4.00
C TRP A 371 -13.40 -7.29 3.27
N THR A 372 -13.94 -6.19 2.75
CA THR A 372 -13.18 -5.05 2.26
C THR A 372 -13.84 -3.77 2.74
N ALA A 373 -13.06 -2.83 3.24
CA ALA A 373 -13.51 -1.51 3.68
C ALA A 373 -12.71 -0.43 2.95
N VAL A 374 -13.41 0.44 2.24
CA VAL A 374 -12.86 1.58 1.53
C VAL A 374 -13.41 2.86 2.15
N VAL A 375 -12.54 3.77 2.52
CA VAL A 375 -12.88 5.10 3.02
C VAL A 375 -12.11 6.11 2.18
N LEU A 376 -12.80 6.97 1.46
CA LEU A 376 -12.21 8.02 0.64
C LEU A 376 -12.72 9.37 1.11
N GLY A 377 -11.87 10.16 1.74
CA GLY A 377 -12.18 11.45 2.27
C GLY A 377 -11.43 12.59 1.57
N ASN A 378 -12.10 13.71 1.36
CA ASN A 378 -11.54 14.95 0.84
C ASN A 378 -11.32 16.03 1.92
N TYR A 379 -11.35 15.63 3.20
CA TYR A 379 -10.89 16.40 4.34
C TYR A 379 -9.62 15.78 4.91
N GLY A 380 -8.64 16.57 5.31
CA GLY A 380 -7.43 16.09 5.98
C GLY A 380 -7.76 15.25 7.22
N ASP A 381 -7.10 14.09 7.37
CA ASP A 381 -7.22 13.15 8.50
C ASP A 381 -8.62 12.57 8.79
N SER A 382 -9.62 12.85 7.96
CA SER A 382 -11.02 12.47 8.22
C SER A 382 -11.31 10.97 8.10
N ALA A 383 -10.50 10.22 7.35
CA ALA A 383 -10.72 8.78 7.15
C ALA A 383 -10.37 7.94 8.38
N LEU A 384 -9.49 8.41 9.27
CA LEU A 384 -8.96 7.59 10.37
C LEU A 384 -10.03 7.13 11.38
N PRO A 385 -10.92 8.01 11.91
CA PRO A 385 -11.98 7.57 12.82
C PRO A 385 -12.96 6.60 12.16
N VAL A 386 -13.29 6.84 10.89
CA VAL A 386 -14.17 5.97 10.09
C VAL A 386 -13.54 4.58 9.91
N THR A 387 -12.27 4.55 9.52
CA THR A 387 -11.52 3.29 9.35
C THR A 387 -11.43 2.49 10.64
N ARG A 388 -11.14 3.13 11.77
CA ARG A 388 -11.09 2.46 13.09
C ARG A 388 -12.42 1.82 13.43
N LYS A 389 -13.52 2.54 13.20
CA LYS A 389 -14.87 2.03 13.46
C LYS A 389 -15.25 0.87 12.54
N ALA A 390 -14.92 0.96 11.25
CA ALA A 390 -15.12 -0.15 10.30
C ALA A 390 -14.38 -1.41 10.74
N ARG A 391 -13.08 -1.29 11.07
CA ARG A 391 -12.25 -2.40 11.57
C ARG A 391 -12.86 -3.06 12.81
N GLN A 392 -13.26 -2.25 13.81
CA GLN A 392 -13.88 -2.72 15.03
C GLN A 392 -15.11 -3.59 14.73
N LEU A 393 -16.02 -3.11 13.90
CA LEU A 393 -17.26 -3.81 13.60
C LEU A 393 -17.05 -5.04 12.71
N ILE A 394 -16.12 -5.00 11.76
CA ILE A 394 -15.76 -6.15 10.94
C ILE A 394 -15.19 -7.26 11.83
N LEU A 395 -14.23 -6.94 12.70
CA LEU A 395 -13.60 -7.90 13.59
C LEU A 395 -14.59 -8.49 14.61
N ALA A 396 -15.61 -7.73 15.03
CA ALA A 396 -16.68 -8.24 15.91
C ALA A 396 -17.71 -9.11 15.17
N SER A 397 -17.72 -9.08 13.83
CA SER A 397 -18.71 -9.79 13.00
C SER A 397 -18.22 -11.15 12.48
N ASP A 398 -16.95 -11.46 12.63
CA ASP A 398 -16.27 -12.69 12.27
C ASP A 398 -16.10 -13.60 13.51
#